data_384c4c0935e7e0a56683d7268ea58cf0
#
_entry.id   384c4c0935e7e0a56683d7268ea58cf0
#
_cell.length_a   1.000
_cell.length_b   1.000
_cell.length_c   1.000
_cell.angle_alpha   90.00
_cell.angle_beta   90.00
_cell.angle_gamma   90.00
#
_symmetry.space_group_name_H-M   'P 1'
#
loop_
_entity.id
_entity.type
_entity.pdbx_description
1 polymer ?
#
loop_
_entity_poly.entity_id
_entity_poly.type
_entity_poly.pdbx_seq_one_letter_code
_entity_poly.pdbx_strand_id
1 'polypeptide(L)'
;EYGRTDHGKGAKYNVEFVSANPTGPMHMGNARGGALGDCLAAVLDWSGYDVTREFYINDAGNQIQKFGKSLAVRYLQKYCGEEAYPLPAECYQGGDIKVLAGEFAELNGDKYVASCKGMDEETLFESEAFAALKDALVAYALPKNIAALKRDLGKYRIDYDVWFHESTLHESGAVLAVVDKLLELGACYKAEDGAIMYRSAQYAAKYGTVNKKKTDDGTEEEAKDEVLVRANGIPTYFAADIAYHYNLSLIHI
;
A
#
# COMPACT_ATOMS: atom_id res chain seq x y z
N GLU A 1 33.39 -16.75 -14.57
CA GLU A 1 32.89 -15.68 -15.47
C GLU A 1 33.57 -14.37 -15.12
N TYR A 2 33.83 -13.53 -16.14
CA TYR A 2 34.62 -12.29 -15.97
C TYR A 2 33.91 -11.31 -15.01
N GLY A 3 34.64 -10.80 -14.01
CA GLY A 3 34.16 -9.83 -13.03
C GLY A 3 33.35 -10.40 -11.86
N ARG A 4 33.02 -11.68 -11.84
CA ARG A 4 32.37 -12.31 -10.69
C ARG A 4 33.34 -12.47 -9.53
N THR A 5 32.91 -12.09 -8.32
CA THR A 5 33.75 -12.17 -7.13
C THR A 5 32.95 -12.83 -5.97
N ASP A 6 33.66 -13.18 -4.91
CA ASP A 6 33.07 -13.69 -3.66
C ASP A 6 33.24 -12.69 -2.50
N HIS A 7 33.21 -11.41 -2.83
CA HIS A 7 33.38 -10.34 -1.84
C HIS A 7 32.28 -10.37 -0.77
N GLY A 8 31.05 -10.65 -1.16
CA GLY A 8 29.89 -10.73 -0.29
C GLY A 8 29.86 -11.92 0.65
N LYS A 9 30.65 -12.99 0.34
CA LYS A 9 30.73 -14.23 1.16
C LYS A 9 29.38 -14.82 1.53
N GLY A 10 28.38 -14.69 0.63
CA GLY A 10 27.01 -15.15 0.86
C GLY A 10 26.22 -14.37 1.90
N ALA A 11 26.66 -13.17 2.27
CA ALA A 11 25.85 -12.31 3.15
C ALA A 11 24.53 -11.97 2.46
N LYS A 12 23.42 -12.05 3.22
CA LYS A 12 22.07 -11.88 2.71
C LYS A 12 21.69 -10.42 2.57
N TYR A 13 21.11 -10.10 1.43
CA TYR A 13 20.53 -8.78 1.15
C TYR A 13 19.11 -8.92 0.60
N ASN A 14 18.16 -8.19 1.18
CA ASN A 14 16.86 -7.96 0.58
C ASN A 14 16.90 -6.61 -0.14
N VAL A 15 16.60 -6.61 -1.43
CA VAL A 15 16.50 -5.40 -2.25
C VAL A 15 15.05 -5.22 -2.65
N GLU A 16 14.36 -4.31 -1.96
CA GLU A 16 13.00 -3.90 -2.30
C GLU A 16 13.07 -2.74 -3.29
N PHE A 17 12.34 -2.85 -4.40
CA PHE A 17 12.30 -1.79 -5.40
C PHE A 17 11.01 -1.80 -6.23
N VAL A 18 10.70 -0.65 -6.85
CA VAL A 18 9.44 -0.30 -7.50
C VAL A 18 8.31 -0.15 -6.49
N SER A 19 7.82 -1.23 -5.92
CA SER A 19 6.76 -1.28 -4.89
C SER A 19 5.60 -0.32 -5.18
N ALA A 20 5.13 -0.34 -6.45
CA ALA A 20 4.08 0.55 -6.93
C ALA A 20 2.70 0.07 -6.45
N ASN A 21 1.82 1.02 -6.10
CA ASN A 21 0.44 0.71 -5.73
C ASN A 21 -0.29 0.02 -6.89
N PRO A 22 -1.01 -1.08 -6.65
CA PRO A 22 -1.69 -1.85 -7.69
C PRO A 22 -3.04 -1.22 -8.10
N THR A 23 -3.13 0.11 -8.05
CA THR A 23 -4.35 0.89 -8.35
C THR A 23 -4.39 1.42 -9.78
N GLY A 24 -3.39 1.07 -10.61
CA GLY A 24 -3.30 1.48 -12.00
C GLY A 24 -2.02 0.99 -12.68
N PRO A 25 -1.80 1.35 -13.95
CA PRO A 25 -0.61 0.97 -14.69
C PRO A 25 0.64 1.68 -14.17
N MET A 26 1.79 1.04 -14.35
CA MET A 26 3.09 1.65 -14.07
C MET A 26 3.39 2.82 -15.02
N HIS A 27 4.17 3.77 -14.53
CA HIS A 27 4.67 4.90 -15.28
C HIS A 27 6.20 4.91 -15.36
N MET A 28 6.77 5.84 -16.13
CA MET A 28 8.23 5.94 -16.35
C MET A 28 9.05 6.08 -15.06
N GLY A 29 8.49 6.69 -14.01
CA GLY A 29 9.15 6.76 -12.70
C GLY A 29 9.36 5.38 -12.08
N ASN A 30 8.35 4.50 -12.17
CA ASN A 30 8.45 3.12 -11.69
C ASN A 30 9.47 2.32 -12.52
N ALA A 31 9.47 2.47 -13.84
CA ALA A 31 10.42 1.79 -14.73
C ALA A 31 11.87 2.19 -14.41
N ARG A 32 12.11 3.46 -14.11
CA ARG A 32 13.45 3.96 -13.73
C ARG A 32 13.91 3.38 -12.38
N GLY A 33 13.02 3.33 -11.38
CA GLY A 33 13.26 2.66 -10.11
C GLY A 33 13.53 1.16 -10.29
N GLY A 34 12.77 0.52 -11.21
CA GLY A 34 12.96 -0.87 -11.58
C GLY A 34 14.34 -1.15 -12.15
N ALA A 35 14.79 -0.37 -13.13
CA ALA A 35 16.13 -0.53 -13.73
C ALA A 35 17.23 -0.36 -12.68
N LEU A 36 17.12 0.66 -11.80
CA LEU A 36 18.11 0.90 -10.76
C LEU A 36 18.17 -0.25 -9.75
N GLY A 37 17.02 -0.70 -9.25
CA GLY A 37 16.93 -1.76 -8.25
C GLY A 37 17.43 -3.10 -8.81
N ASP A 38 17.01 -3.47 -10.02
CA ASP A 38 17.47 -4.70 -10.67
C ASP A 38 18.98 -4.70 -10.93
N CYS A 39 19.52 -3.59 -11.44
CA CYS A 39 20.97 -3.44 -11.63
C CYS A 39 21.73 -3.55 -10.31
N LEU A 40 21.23 -2.93 -9.24
CA LEU A 40 21.85 -3.02 -7.90
C LEU A 40 21.83 -4.47 -7.41
N ALA A 41 20.70 -5.14 -7.48
CA ALA A 41 20.55 -6.54 -7.09
C ALA A 41 21.48 -7.45 -7.90
N ALA A 42 21.59 -7.22 -9.21
CA ALA A 42 22.50 -7.97 -10.08
C ALA A 42 23.98 -7.76 -9.74
N VAL A 43 24.38 -6.52 -9.43
CA VAL A 43 25.77 -6.22 -9.02
C VAL A 43 26.10 -6.87 -7.68
N LEU A 44 25.19 -6.85 -6.73
CA LEU A 44 25.36 -7.51 -5.43
C LEU A 44 25.50 -9.03 -5.62
N ASP A 45 24.60 -9.68 -6.38
CA ASP A 45 24.68 -11.11 -6.68
C ASP A 45 26.00 -11.45 -7.37
N TRP A 46 26.42 -10.66 -8.35
CA TRP A 46 27.68 -10.83 -9.04
C TRP A 46 28.91 -10.70 -8.14
N SER A 47 28.75 -9.93 -7.05
CA SER A 47 29.78 -9.73 -6.02
C SER A 47 29.76 -10.79 -4.91
N GLY A 48 28.94 -11.83 -5.02
CA GLY A 48 28.90 -12.96 -4.10
C GLY A 48 28.01 -12.77 -2.87
N TYR A 49 27.05 -11.84 -2.91
CA TYR A 49 25.97 -11.75 -1.93
C TYR A 49 24.82 -12.68 -2.28
N ASP A 50 24.08 -13.13 -1.27
CA ASP A 50 22.81 -13.85 -1.42
C ASP A 50 21.67 -12.81 -1.45
N VAL A 51 21.17 -12.54 -2.66
CA VAL A 51 20.25 -11.42 -2.90
C VAL A 51 18.83 -11.91 -3.11
N THR A 52 17.90 -11.38 -2.32
CA THR A 52 16.45 -11.51 -2.52
C THR A 52 15.89 -10.21 -3.11
N ARG A 53 15.20 -10.30 -4.24
CA ARG A 53 14.47 -9.19 -4.88
C ARG A 53 13.03 -9.20 -4.40
N GLU A 54 12.58 -8.10 -3.82
CA GLU A 54 11.23 -8.00 -3.26
C GLU A 54 10.45 -6.85 -3.86
N PHE A 55 9.18 -7.13 -4.16
CA PHE A 55 8.17 -6.14 -4.51
C PHE A 55 7.12 -6.10 -3.41
N TYR A 56 6.95 -4.95 -2.77
CA TYR A 56 5.90 -4.74 -1.78
C TYR A 56 4.61 -4.30 -2.48
N ILE A 57 3.55 -5.08 -2.30
CA ILE A 57 2.21 -4.78 -2.83
C ILE A 57 1.38 -4.15 -1.71
N ASN A 58 1.09 -2.86 -1.85
CA ASN A 58 0.14 -2.17 -0.99
C ASN A 58 -1.29 -2.49 -1.45
N ASP A 59 -1.81 -3.63 -1.00
CA ASP A 59 -3.16 -4.13 -1.31
C ASP A 59 -4.16 -3.94 -0.16
N ALA A 60 -3.84 -3.05 0.77
CA ALA A 60 -4.68 -2.70 1.92
C ALA A 60 -4.82 -1.17 2.08
N GLY A 61 -5.59 -0.75 3.06
CA GLY A 61 -5.68 0.64 3.49
C GLY A 61 -6.38 1.60 2.52
N ASN A 62 -6.13 2.91 2.72
CA ASN A 62 -6.90 3.98 2.07
C ASN A 62 -6.79 4.02 0.53
N GLN A 63 -5.66 3.58 -0.04
CA GLN A 63 -5.49 3.59 -1.50
C GLN A 63 -6.43 2.59 -2.16
N ILE A 64 -6.61 1.42 -1.54
CA ILE A 64 -7.53 0.38 -2.03
C ILE A 64 -8.99 0.82 -1.83
N GLN A 65 -9.31 1.47 -0.70
CA GLN A 65 -10.65 2.03 -0.48
C GLN A 65 -10.99 3.06 -1.56
N LYS A 66 -10.08 3.96 -1.87
CA LYS A 66 -10.21 4.96 -2.93
C LYS A 66 -10.33 4.32 -4.32
N PHE A 67 -9.54 3.30 -4.59
CA PHE A 67 -9.59 2.52 -5.83
C PHE A 67 -10.97 1.86 -6.01
N GLY A 68 -11.44 1.16 -4.97
CA GLY A 68 -12.76 0.54 -4.96
C GLY A 68 -13.90 1.55 -5.15
N LYS A 69 -13.85 2.70 -4.46
CA LYS A 69 -14.83 3.80 -4.64
C LYS A 69 -14.84 4.28 -6.08
N SER A 70 -13.65 4.48 -6.68
CA SER A 70 -13.54 4.93 -8.08
C SER A 70 -14.17 3.94 -9.06
N LEU A 71 -13.90 2.65 -8.88
CA LEU A 71 -14.49 1.58 -9.70
C LEU A 71 -16.01 1.50 -9.53
N ALA A 72 -16.52 1.58 -8.29
CA ALA A 72 -17.93 1.49 -7.99
C ALA A 72 -18.73 2.63 -8.61
N VAL A 73 -18.23 3.86 -8.51
CA VAL A 73 -18.86 5.02 -9.17
C VAL A 73 -18.87 4.84 -10.69
N ARG A 74 -17.76 4.40 -11.31
CA ARG A 74 -17.69 4.16 -12.76
C ARG A 74 -18.63 3.03 -13.22
N TYR A 75 -18.81 1.99 -12.39
CA TYR A 75 -19.80 0.95 -12.66
C TYR A 75 -21.23 1.51 -12.64
N LEU A 76 -21.60 2.29 -11.64
CA LEU A 76 -22.94 2.91 -11.56
C LEU A 76 -23.17 3.88 -12.73
N GLN A 77 -22.17 4.66 -13.12
CA GLN A 77 -22.23 5.57 -14.25
C GLN A 77 -22.56 4.85 -15.56
N LYS A 78 -22.09 3.63 -15.76
CA LYS A 78 -22.37 2.83 -16.98
C LYS A 78 -23.87 2.59 -17.16
N TYR A 79 -24.62 2.46 -16.08
CA TYR A 79 -26.06 2.13 -16.12
C TYR A 79 -26.96 3.34 -15.87
N CYS A 80 -26.50 4.32 -15.11
CA CYS A 80 -27.33 5.44 -14.66
C CYS A 80 -26.90 6.80 -15.23
N GLY A 81 -25.74 6.85 -15.88
CA GLY A 81 -25.15 8.09 -16.40
C GLY A 81 -24.23 8.82 -15.43
N GLU A 82 -23.34 9.66 -15.98
CA GLU A 82 -22.33 10.39 -15.19
C GLU A 82 -22.96 11.52 -14.33
N GLU A 83 -24.09 12.06 -14.77
CA GLU A 83 -24.84 13.10 -14.03
C GLU A 83 -25.48 12.56 -12.76
N ALA A 84 -25.95 11.29 -12.79
CA ALA A 84 -26.59 10.66 -11.64
C ALA A 84 -25.57 10.27 -10.53
N TYR A 85 -24.35 9.96 -10.94
CA TYR A 85 -23.24 9.58 -10.04
C TYR A 85 -21.96 10.32 -10.46
N PRO A 86 -21.78 11.58 -10.08
CA PRO A 86 -20.57 12.32 -10.39
C PRO A 86 -19.36 11.66 -9.72
N LEU A 87 -18.24 11.54 -10.45
CA LEU A 87 -17.02 10.97 -9.87
C LEU A 87 -16.35 12.00 -8.97
N PRO A 88 -16.19 11.74 -7.67
CA PRO A 88 -15.55 12.68 -6.76
C PRO A 88 -14.11 13.03 -7.18
N ALA A 89 -13.68 14.25 -6.93
CA ALA A 89 -12.38 14.76 -7.37
C ALA A 89 -11.20 13.98 -6.76
N GLU A 90 -11.37 13.45 -5.54
CA GLU A 90 -10.38 12.63 -4.86
C GLU A 90 -10.25 11.22 -5.46
N CYS A 91 -11.20 10.75 -6.26
CA CYS A 91 -11.18 9.44 -6.91
C CYS A 91 -10.16 9.37 -8.06
N TYR A 92 -9.76 8.16 -8.43
CA TYR A 92 -8.90 7.92 -9.58
C TYR A 92 -9.65 8.25 -10.88
N GLN A 93 -9.11 9.19 -11.66
CA GLN A 93 -9.73 9.72 -12.88
C GLN A 93 -9.31 8.97 -14.16
N GLY A 94 -8.40 8.00 -14.06
CA GLY A 94 -7.80 7.31 -15.19
C GLY A 94 -8.81 6.53 -16.04
N GLY A 95 -8.53 6.41 -17.33
CA GLY A 95 -9.34 5.60 -18.25
C GLY A 95 -9.32 4.11 -17.95
N ASP A 96 -8.25 3.62 -17.33
CA ASP A 96 -8.09 2.25 -16.83
C ASP A 96 -9.17 1.86 -15.81
N ILE A 97 -9.56 2.78 -14.92
CA ILE A 97 -10.66 2.59 -13.97
C ILE A 97 -11.98 2.35 -14.71
N LYS A 98 -12.24 3.14 -15.76
CA LYS A 98 -13.45 3.02 -16.59
C LYS A 98 -13.47 1.68 -17.34
N VAL A 99 -12.32 1.21 -17.82
CA VAL A 99 -12.18 -0.09 -18.49
C VAL A 99 -12.47 -1.22 -17.53
N LEU A 100 -11.82 -1.26 -16.36
CA LEU A 100 -12.01 -2.31 -15.36
C LEU A 100 -13.47 -2.39 -14.85
N ALA A 101 -14.08 -1.24 -14.57
CA ALA A 101 -15.49 -1.18 -14.18
C ALA A 101 -16.41 -1.65 -15.32
N GLY A 102 -16.06 -1.34 -16.58
CA GLY A 102 -16.76 -1.78 -17.78
C GLY A 102 -16.72 -3.28 -17.97
N GLU A 103 -15.54 -3.89 -17.84
CA GLU A 103 -15.35 -5.34 -17.93
C GLU A 103 -16.10 -6.09 -16.80
N PHE A 104 -16.06 -5.56 -15.57
CA PHE A 104 -16.83 -6.11 -14.46
C PHE A 104 -18.33 -6.07 -14.72
N ALA A 105 -18.81 -4.96 -15.31
CA ALA A 105 -20.23 -4.83 -15.68
C ALA A 105 -20.65 -5.80 -16.79
N GLU A 106 -19.78 -6.13 -17.73
CA GLU A 106 -20.06 -7.16 -18.75
C GLU A 106 -20.25 -8.55 -18.16
N LEU A 107 -19.50 -8.86 -17.09
CA LEU A 107 -19.60 -10.15 -16.41
C LEU A 107 -20.78 -10.25 -15.44
N ASN A 108 -21.14 -9.14 -14.78
CA ASN A 108 -22.12 -9.13 -13.68
C ASN A 108 -23.45 -8.46 -14.03
N GLY A 109 -23.55 -7.82 -15.22
CA GLY A 109 -24.72 -7.03 -15.60
C GLY A 109 -24.97 -5.89 -14.63
N ASP A 110 -26.24 -5.58 -14.40
CA ASP A 110 -26.73 -4.52 -13.50
C ASP A 110 -27.01 -4.98 -12.06
N LYS A 111 -26.46 -6.16 -11.69
CA LYS A 111 -26.75 -6.84 -10.39
C LYS A 111 -26.73 -5.92 -9.16
N TYR A 112 -25.82 -4.94 -9.11
CA TYR A 112 -25.64 -4.05 -7.97
C TYR A 112 -26.37 -2.71 -8.13
N VAL A 113 -26.95 -2.41 -9.31
CA VAL A 113 -27.54 -1.11 -9.60
C VAL A 113 -28.78 -0.86 -8.78
N ALA A 114 -29.67 -1.84 -8.68
CA ALA A 114 -30.96 -1.67 -8.01
C ALA A 114 -30.82 -1.30 -6.54
N SER A 115 -29.85 -1.87 -5.84
CA SER A 115 -29.59 -1.60 -4.41
C SER A 115 -28.88 -0.27 -4.14
N CYS A 116 -28.30 0.38 -5.15
CA CYS A 116 -27.63 1.68 -5.05
C CYS A 116 -28.47 2.81 -5.64
N LYS A 117 -29.55 2.51 -6.38
CA LYS A 117 -30.31 3.50 -7.14
C LYS A 117 -31.15 4.39 -6.25
N GLY A 118 -31.11 5.69 -6.52
CA GLY A 118 -31.97 6.69 -5.85
C GLY A 118 -31.47 7.17 -4.49
N MET A 119 -30.26 6.77 -4.09
CA MET A 119 -29.57 7.32 -2.93
C MET A 119 -28.87 8.62 -3.29
N ASP A 120 -28.85 9.59 -2.38
CA ASP A 120 -27.93 10.72 -2.46
C ASP A 120 -26.50 10.27 -2.21
N GLU A 121 -25.54 11.14 -2.50
CA GLU A 121 -24.10 10.80 -2.45
C GLU A 121 -23.64 10.34 -1.06
N GLU A 122 -24.09 11.03 0.00
CA GLU A 122 -23.68 10.72 1.38
C GLU A 122 -24.24 9.36 1.81
N THR A 123 -25.54 9.16 1.64
CA THR A 123 -26.21 7.88 1.93
C THR A 123 -25.64 6.73 1.12
N LEU A 124 -25.33 6.96 -0.17
CA LEU A 124 -24.76 5.94 -1.04
C LEU A 124 -23.41 5.43 -0.51
N PHE A 125 -22.50 6.34 -0.22
CA PHE A 125 -21.13 5.96 0.16
C PHE A 125 -21.04 5.29 1.53
N GLU A 126 -22.03 5.51 2.40
CA GLU A 126 -22.15 4.86 3.71
C GLU A 126 -22.96 3.56 3.67
N SER A 127 -23.64 3.26 2.54
CA SER A 127 -24.50 2.09 2.43
C SER A 127 -23.74 0.77 2.35
N GLU A 128 -24.31 -0.28 2.95
CA GLU A 128 -23.80 -1.66 2.80
C GLU A 128 -23.82 -2.12 1.34
N ALA A 129 -24.79 -1.65 0.55
CA ALA A 129 -24.90 -1.99 -0.86
C ALA A 129 -23.70 -1.46 -1.67
N PHE A 130 -23.27 -0.22 -1.40
CA PHE A 130 -22.10 0.35 -2.04
C PHE A 130 -20.81 -0.31 -1.55
N ALA A 131 -20.73 -0.63 -0.27
CA ALA A 131 -19.60 -1.37 0.29
C ALA A 131 -19.45 -2.74 -0.40
N ALA A 132 -20.53 -3.50 -0.55
CA ALA A 132 -20.53 -4.79 -1.25
C ALA A 132 -20.14 -4.68 -2.73
N LEU A 133 -20.62 -3.64 -3.44
CA LEU A 133 -20.22 -3.37 -4.82
C LEU A 133 -18.73 -3.03 -4.91
N LYS A 134 -18.25 -2.16 -4.05
CA LYS A 134 -16.84 -1.76 -3.97
C LYS A 134 -15.93 -2.97 -3.73
N ASP A 135 -16.28 -3.83 -2.77
CA ASP A 135 -15.48 -4.99 -2.42
C ASP A 135 -15.45 -6.02 -3.56
N ALA A 136 -16.59 -6.24 -4.24
CA ALA A 136 -16.66 -7.11 -5.42
C ALA A 136 -15.81 -6.57 -6.58
N LEU A 137 -15.79 -5.26 -6.81
CA LEU A 137 -14.97 -4.62 -7.84
C LEU A 137 -13.48 -4.67 -7.51
N VAL A 138 -13.11 -4.46 -6.25
CA VAL A 138 -11.71 -4.60 -5.80
C VAL A 138 -11.24 -6.04 -5.97
N ALA A 139 -12.03 -7.02 -5.54
CA ALA A 139 -11.72 -8.45 -5.71
C ALA A 139 -11.53 -8.85 -7.18
N TYR A 140 -12.22 -8.18 -8.10
CA TYR A 140 -12.08 -8.39 -9.55
C TYR A 140 -10.85 -7.67 -10.13
N ALA A 141 -10.68 -6.39 -9.82
CA ALA A 141 -9.75 -5.51 -10.50
C ALA A 141 -8.31 -5.62 -9.95
N LEU A 142 -8.15 -5.80 -8.64
CA LEU A 142 -6.85 -5.81 -7.99
C LEU A 142 -5.93 -6.93 -8.50
N PRO A 143 -6.38 -8.20 -8.61
CA PRO A 143 -5.56 -9.27 -9.19
C PRO A 143 -5.16 -9.00 -10.64
N LYS A 144 -6.02 -8.36 -11.43
CA LYS A 144 -5.72 -7.98 -12.81
C LYS A 144 -4.61 -6.94 -12.89
N ASN A 145 -4.66 -5.92 -12.03
CA ASN A 145 -3.62 -4.91 -11.95
C ASN A 145 -2.29 -5.52 -11.51
N ILE A 146 -2.29 -6.38 -10.49
CA ILE A 146 -1.08 -7.09 -10.04
C ILE A 146 -0.50 -7.95 -11.18
N ALA A 147 -1.34 -8.68 -11.90
CA ALA A 147 -0.91 -9.46 -13.06
C ALA A 147 -0.34 -8.57 -14.18
N ALA A 148 -0.91 -7.37 -14.39
CA ALA A 148 -0.40 -6.40 -15.35
C ALA A 148 0.97 -5.86 -14.92
N LEU A 149 1.17 -5.53 -13.63
CA LEU A 149 2.47 -5.12 -13.09
C LEU A 149 3.53 -6.20 -13.33
N LYS A 150 3.23 -7.46 -12.97
CA LYS A 150 4.12 -8.61 -13.20
C LYS A 150 4.48 -8.77 -14.66
N ARG A 151 3.48 -8.73 -15.55
CA ARG A 151 3.68 -8.84 -16.99
C ARG A 151 4.58 -7.74 -17.54
N ASP A 152 4.36 -6.48 -17.11
CA ASP A 152 5.07 -5.34 -17.67
C ASP A 152 6.51 -5.26 -17.13
N LEU A 153 6.75 -5.64 -15.87
CA LEU A 153 8.09 -5.83 -15.32
C LEU A 153 8.83 -6.97 -16.02
N GLY A 154 8.16 -8.10 -16.27
CA GLY A 154 8.75 -9.22 -17.02
C GLY A 154 9.15 -8.85 -18.45
N LYS A 155 8.35 -8.01 -19.15
CA LYS A 155 8.75 -7.44 -20.46
C LYS A 155 10.01 -6.58 -20.35
N TYR A 156 10.20 -5.91 -19.22
CA TYR A 156 11.37 -5.11 -18.91
C TYR A 156 12.54 -5.95 -18.39
N ARG A 157 12.36 -7.30 -18.32
CA ARG A 157 13.31 -8.30 -17.80
C ARG A 157 13.65 -8.10 -16.32
N ILE A 158 12.69 -7.64 -15.55
CA ILE A 158 12.80 -7.51 -14.11
C ILE A 158 11.94 -8.60 -13.49
N ASP A 159 12.58 -9.48 -12.72
CA ASP A 159 11.94 -10.56 -11.98
C ASP A 159 12.15 -10.37 -10.48
N TYR A 160 11.19 -10.83 -9.69
CA TYR A 160 11.21 -10.76 -8.24
C TYR A 160 11.10 -12.15 -7.63
N ASP A 161 11.86 -12.37 -6.58
CA ASP A 161 11.81 -13.59 -5.77
C ASP A 161 10.59 -13.58 -4.85
N VAL A 162 10.24 -12.40 -4.32
CA VAL A 162 9.14 -12.21 -3.38
C VAL A 162 8.20 -11.10 -3.87
N TRP A 163 6.90 -11.42 -3.87
CA TRP A 163 5.80 -10.47 -4.00
C TRP A 163 5.08 -10.40 -2.67
N PHE A 164 5.50 -9.47 -1.83
CA PHE A 164 4.98 -9.33 -0.48
C PHE A 164 3.66 -8.55 -0.50
N HIS A 165 2.61 -9.11 0.12
CA HIS A 165 1.29 -8.50 0.22
C HIS A 165 1.09 -7.89 1.60
N GLU A 166 0.82 -6.57 1.68
CA GLU A 166 0.55 -5.87 2.94
C GLU A 166 -0.65 -6.48 3.69
N SER A 167 -1.68 -6.91 2.95
CA SER A 167 -2.86 -7.57 3.51
C SER A 167 -2.51 -8.74 4.41
N THR A 168 -1.43 -9.47 4.14
CA THR A 168 -0.99 -10.60 4.97
C THR A 168 -0.58 -10.20 6.38
N LEU A 169 -0.06 -8.97 6.57
CA LEU A 169 0.27 -8.46 7.91
C LEU A 169 -0.98 -8.18 8.73
N HIS A 170 -2.04 -7.71 8.09
CA HIS A 170 -3.32 -7.45 8.74
C HIS A 170 -4.06 -8.75 9.05
N GLU A 171 -4.16 -9.65 8.08
CA GLU A 171 -4.85 -10.94 8.21
C GLU A 171 -4.21 -11.86 9.25
N SER A 172 -2.88 -11.86 9.35
CA SER A 172 -2.15 -12.63 10.35
C SER A 172 -2.16 -12.02 11.76
N GLY A 173 -2.64 -10.76 11.89
CA GLY A 173 -2.56 -10.00 13.14
C GLY A 173 -1.17 -9.47 13.47
N ALA A 174 -0.20 -9.58 12.56
CA ALA A 174 1.19 -9.18 12.79
C ALA A 174 1.32 -7.68 13.14
N VAL A 175 0.48 -6.82 12.55
CA VAL A 175 0.47 -5.38 12.85
C VAL A 175 0.16 -5.12 14.31
N LEU A 176 -0.90 -5.73 14.86
CA LEU A 176 -1.27 -5.56 16.27
C LEU A 176 -0.26 -6.22 17.20
N ALA A 177 0.27 -7.39 16.85
CA ALA A 177 1.30 -8.08 17.63
C ALA A 177 2.57 -7.24 17.80
N VAL A 178 2.98 -6.50 16.76
CA VAL A 178 4.12 -5.57 16.85
C VAL A 178 3.79 -4.37 17.72
N VAL A 179 2.57 -3.83 17.65
CA VAL A 179 2.13 -2.73 18.53
C VAL A 179 2.15 -3.17 19.99
N ASP A 180 1.65 -4.38 20.31
CA ASP A 180 1.69 -4.92 21.66
C ASP A 180 3.14 -5.07 22.16
N LYS A 181 4.04 -5.57 21.33
CA LYS A 181 5.46 -5.66 21.64
C LYS A 181 6.10 -4.30 21.91
N LEU A 182 5.73 -3.27 21.16
CA LEU A 182 6.21 -1.89 21.39
C LEU A 182 5.66 -1.29 22.68
N LEU A 183 4.43 -1.65 23.08
CA LEU A 183 3.86 -1.28 24.38
C LEU A 183 4.64 -1.94 25.53
N GLU A 184 4.93 -3.26 25.43
CA GLU A 184 5.73 -4.00 26.42
C GLU A 184 7.14 -3.41 26.58
N LEU A 185 7.75 -2.95 25.49
CA LEU A 185 9.07 -2.30 25.50
C LEU A 185 9.02 -0.84 25.98
N GLY A 186 7.85 -0.30 26.29
CA GLY A 186 7.66 1.10 26.68
C GLY A 186 7.91 2.11 25.57
N ALA A 187 8.01 1.64 24.31
CA ALA A 187 8.18 2.51 23.13
C ALA A 187 6.86 3.19 22.70
N CYS A 188 5.73 2.66 23.16
CA CYS A 188 4.39 3.19 22.94
C CYS A 188 3.65 3.43 24.27
N TYR A 189 2.55 4.16 24.20
CA TYR A 189 1.62 4.34 25.33
C TYR A 189 0.19 4.50 24.82
N LYS A 190 -0.79 4.25 25.70
CA LYS A 190 -2.21 4.54 25.45
C LYS A 190 -2.51 5.98 25.80
N ALA A 191 -3.07 6.73 24.86
CA ALA A 191 -3.59 8.08 25.09
C ALA A 191 -4.97 8.02 25.79
N GLU A 192 -5.44 9.16 26.30
CA GLU A 192 -6.72 9.25 27.04
C GLU A 192 -7.93 8.88 26.20
N ASP A 193 -7.88 9.14 24.89
CA ASP A 193 -8.92 8.79 23.91
C ASP A 193 -8.89 7.32 23.48
N GLY A 194 -7.91 6.54 23.97
CA GLY A 194 -7.71 5.13 23.64
C GLY A 194 -6.78 4.86 22.43
N ALA A 195 -6.30 5.90 21.77
CA ALA A 195 -5.29 5.75 20.72
C ALA A 195 -3.97 5.21 21.27
N ILE A 196 -3.21 4.47 20.46
CA ILE A 196 -1.86 4.02 20.81
C ILE A 196 -0.86 4.91 20.09
N MET A 197 -0.01 5.57 20.87
CA MET A 197 0.97 6.54 20.40
C MET A 197 2.39 5.98 20.51
N TYR A 198 3.20 6.17 19.45
CA TYR A 198 4.63 5.89 19.48
C TYR A 198 5.41 7.11 19.99
N ARG A 199 6.38 6.90 20.86
CA ARG A 199 7.21 7.97 21.46
C ARG A 199 8.25 8.52 20.47
N SER A 200 7.80 9.01 19.34
CA SER A 200 8.65 9.51 18.24
C SER A 200 9.57 10.62 18.71
N ALA A 201 9.09 11.55 19.50
CA ALA A 201 9.88 12.66 20.05
C ALA A 201 11.07 12.16 20.89
N GLN A 202 10.84 11.17 21.77
CA GLN A 202 11.88 10.60 22.60
C GLN A 202 12.96 9.89 21.78
N TYR A 203 12.55 9.09 20.78
CA TYR A 203 13.48 8.33 19.95
C TYR A 203 14.22 9.22 18.96
N ALA A 204 13.56 10.24 18.39
CA ALA A 204 14.21 11.24 17.54
C ALA A 204 15.34 11.96 18.31
N ALA A 205 15.11 12.35 19.55
CA ALA A 205 16.14 12.94 20.39
C ALA A 205 17.30 11.96 20.67
N LYS A 206 16.99 10.69 20.95
CA LYS A 206 17.98 9.64 21.25
C LYS A 206 18.91 9.34 20.08
N TYR A 207 18.38 9.33 18.85
CA TYR A 207 19.13 8.97 17.64
C TYR A 207 19.60 10.17 16.81
N GLY A 208 19.37 11.40 17.29
CA GLY A 208 19.81 12.64 16.62
C GLY A 208 19.02 12.92 15.31
N THR A 209 17.90 12.28 15.12
CA THR A 209 17.02 12.45 13.94
C THR A 209 15.91 13.47 14.27
N VAL A 210 16.26 14.63 14.78
CA VAL A 210 15.27 15.69 15.06
C VAL A 210 14.75 16.19 13.71
N ASN A 211 13.65 15.63 13.25
CA ASN A 211 12.89 16.19 12.15
C ASN A 211 12.21 17.47 12.65
N LYS A 212 12.94 18.58 12.58
CA LYS A 212 12.36 19.90 12.74
C LYS A 212 11.52 20.16 11.49
N LYS A 213 10.22 19.89 11.55
CA LYS A 213 9.31 20.41 10.54
C LYS A 213 9.29 21.91 10.67
N LYS A 214 9.75 22.62 9.63
CA LYS A 214 9.50 24.05 9.52
C LYS A 214 8.04 24.19 9.11
N THR A 215 7.28 24.90 9.93
CA THR A 215 5.96 25.38 9.58
C THR A 215 6.09 26.46 8.50
N ASP A 216 5.01 26.73 7.76
CA ASP A 216 4.99 27.75 6.67
C ASP A 216 5.37 29.15 7.16
N ASP A 217 5.30 29.42 8.47
CA ASP A 217 5.70 30.68 9.12
C ASP A 217 7.18 30.68 9.62
N GLY A 218 7.92 29.57 9.36
CA GLY A 218 9.33 29.45 9.71
C GLY A 218 9.63 29.07 11.17
N THR A 219 8.58 28.78 11.99
CA THR A 219 8.75 28.24 13.33
C THR A 219 9.13 26.77 13.29
N GLU A 220 10.05 26.34 14.19
CA GLU A 220 10.40 24.92 14.32
C GLU A 220 9.36 24.23 15.21
N GLU A 221 8.57 23.31 14.63
CA GLU A 221 7.71 22.43 15.43
C GLU A 221 8.54 21.34 16.10
N GLU A 222 8.37 21.15 17.39
CA GLU A 222 8.95 20.01 18.11
C GLU A 222 8.36 18.69 17.56
N ALA A 223 9.21 17.66 17.53
CA ALA A 223 8.77 16.32 17.14
C ALA A 223 7.61 15.87 18.04
N LYS A 224 6.46 15.53 17.42
CA LYS A 224 5.28 15.00 18.12
C LYS A 224 5.30 13.48 18.05
N ASP A 225 4.70 12.86 19.06
CA ASP A 225 4.48 11.42 19.04
C ASP A 225 3.49 11.04 17.93
N GLU A 226 3.72 9.89 17.28
CA GLU A 226 2.97 9.44 16.12
C GLU A 226 1.92 8.40 16.51
N VAL A 227 0.73 8.46 15.88
CA VAL A 227 -0.36 7.51 16.11
C VAL A 227 -0.05 6.19 15.41
N LEU A 228 0.01 5.08 16.17
CA LEU A 228 0.09 3.73 15.61
C LEU A 228 -1.28 3.09 15.44
N VAL A 229 -2.15 3.24 16.44
CA VAL A 229 -3.53 2.75 16.38
C VAL A 229 -4.45 3.89 16.76
N ARG A 230 -5.43 4.18 15.93
CA ARG A 230 -6.43 5.22 16.20
C ARG A 230 -7.34 4.82 17.35
N ALA A 231 -8.05 5.77 17.96
CA ALA A 231 -9.02 5.54 19.04
C ALA A 231 -10.10 4.50 18.68
N ASN A 232 -10.44 4.36 17.39
CA ASN A 232 -11.37 3.35 16.89
C ASN A 232 -10.76 1.96 16.68
N GLY A 233 -9.52 1.74 17.10
CA GLY A 233 -8.81 0.46 16.99
C GLY A 233 -8.18 0.15 15.62
N ILE A 234 -8.26 1.08 14.66
CA ILE A 234 -7.71 0.87 13.32
C ILE A 234 -6.22 1.27 13.29
N PRO A 235 -5.30 0.35 12.92
CA PRO A 235 -3.90 0.67 12.75
C PRO A 235 -3.67 1.72 11.66
N THR A 236 -2.59 2.49 11.80
CA THR A 236 -2.13 3.43 10.78
C THR A 236 -1.13 2.75 9.83
N TYR A 237 -0.80 3.41 8.74
CA TYR A 237 0.29 2.98 7.85
C TYR A 237 1.61 2.79 8.58
N PHE A 238 1.90 3.70 9.51
CA PHE A 238 3.14 3.63 10.29
C PHE A 238 3.24 2.33 11.11
N ALA A 239 2.13 1.83 11.65
CA ALA A 239 2.10 0.53 12.34
C ALA A 239 2.35 -0.64 11.36
N ALA A 240 1.78 -0.57 10.15
CA ALA A 240 2.01 -1.57 9.11
C ALA A 240 3.46 -1.57 8.63
N ASP A 241 4.07 -0.39 8.44
CA ASP A 241 5.49 -0.25 8.07
C ASP A 241 6.41 -0.85 9.12
N ILE A 242 6.14 -0.61 10.41
CA ILE A 242 6.92 -1.20 11.50
C ILE A 242 6.78 -2.73 11.49
N ALA A 243 5.57 -3.26 11.28
CA ALA A 243 5.34 -4.69 11.21
C ALA A 243 6.07 -5.33 10.02
N TYR A 244 6.07 -4.66 8.88
CA TYR A 244 6.83 -5.11 7.71
C TYR A 244 8.33 -5.14 7.97
N HIS A 245 8.90 -4.07 8.51
CA HIS A 245 10.33 -4.04 8.86
C HIS A 245 10.70 -5.07 9.93
N TYR A 246 9.81 -5.30 10.90
CA TYR A 246 10.00 -6.36 11.87
C TYR A 246 10.00 -7.74 11.21
N ASN A 247 9.07 -7.99 10.28
CA ASN A 247 9.04 -9.22 9.51
C ASN A 247 10.34 -9.42 8.70
N LEU A 248 10.83 -8.38 8.02
CA LEU A 248 12.11 -8.42 7.31
C LEU A 248 13.27 -8.77 8.24
N SER A 249 13.30 -8.23 9.46
CA SER A 249 14.36 -8.52 10.43
C SER A 249 14.36 -9.99 10.87
N LEU A 250 13.20 -10.64 10.93
CA LEU A 250 13.07 -12.04 11.31
C LEU A 250 13.54 -13.01 10.22
N ILE A 251 13.42 -12.62 8.94
CA ILE A 251 13.86 -13.44 7.81
C ILE A 251 15.40 -13.54 7.76
N HIS A 252 16.09 -12.53 8.27
CA HIS A 252 17.54 -12.38 8.17
C HIS A 252 18.30 -12.68 9.47
N ILE A 253 17.59 -12.96 10.55
CA ILE A 253 18.15 -13.41 11.82
C ILE A 253 18.03 -14.92 11.95
#